data_e1ecc29d06aa9fc34bcd46609d4dc416
#
_entry.id   e1ecc29d06aa9fc34bcd46609d4dc416
#
_cell.length_a   1.000
_cell.length_b   1.000
_cell.length_c   1.000
_cell.angle_alpha   90.00
_cell.angle_beta   90.00
_cell.angle_gamma   90.00
#
_symmetry.space_group_name_H-M   'P 1'
#
loop_
_entity.id
_entity.type
_entity.pdbx_description
1 polymer ?
#
loop_
_entity_poly.entity_id
_entity_poly.type
_entity_poly.pdbx_seq_one_letter_code
_entity_poly.pdbx_strand_id
1 'polypeptide(L)'
;MKEELILFGCGGHSRSVADIILSGGVYRQLVFVDQNARENEEIYGFPVLREYLPLDRPYFFAIGDNEARRRKLLEVGPEYLISVVSEKAYLGINASCGKGCFVGNFCHIGPDVRIGANTIINNAAIVEHEVIVGDHCHIGPGAVISGRCNISDLVFVGVGATVKDYIQICSNVTIGAGATVVCNITEPGVYVGTPARRIK
;
A
#
# COMPACT_ATOMS: atom_id res chain seq x y z
N MET A 1 6.64 -24.85 -1.58
CA MET A 1 5.68 -23.95 -0.90
C MET A 1 6.34 -23.42 0.36
N LYS A 2 6.25 -22.12 0.61
CA LYS A 2 6.73 -21.50 1.86
C LYS A 2 5.74 -21.83 2.97
N GLU A 3 6.23 -22.16 4.17
CA GLU A 3 5.36 -22.70 5.21
C GLU A 3 4.52 -21.65 5.92
N GLU A 4 5.11 -20.55 6.35
CA GLU A 4 4.45 -19.52 7.16
C GLU A 4 4.85 -18.09 6.75
N LEU A 5 3.90 -17.15 6.85
CA LEU A 5 4.13 -15.71 6.66
C LEU A 5 3.56 -14.92 7.84
N ILE A 6 4.33 -14.00 8.37
CA ILE A 6 3.90 -13.09 9.44
C ILE A 6 3.29 -11.83 8.80
N LEU A 7 2.10 -11.44 9.27
CA LEU A 7 1.40 -10.22 8.87
C LEU A 7 1.27 -9.27 10.07
N PHE A 8 1.98 -8.18 10.05
CA PHE A 8 1.82 -7.14 11.08
C PHE A 8 0.58 -6.29 10.80
N GLY A 9 -0.36 -6.28 11.75
CA GLY A 9 -1.67 -5.65 11.71
C GLY A 9 -2.80 -6.65 11.56
N CYS A 10 -3.94 -6.39 12.22
CA CYS A 10 -5.16 -7.21 12.17
C CYS A 10 -6.40 -6.43 11.70
N GLY A 11 -6.24 -5.23 11.15
CA GLY A 11 -7.31 -4.37 10.65
C GLY A 11 -7.91 -4.80 9.31
N GLY A 12 -8.68 -3.90 8.69
CA GLY A 12 -9.33 -4.17 7.39
C GLY A 12 -8.35 -4.47 6.26
N HIS A 13 -7.23 -3.76 6.20
CA HIS A 13 -6.22 -3.96 5.16
C HIS A 13 -5.56 -5.35 5.24
N SER A 14 -5.34 -5.87 6.45
CA SER A 14 -4.75 -7.21 6.63
C SER A 14 -5.62 -8.33 6.04
N ARG A 15 -6.94 -8.14 6.00
CA ARG A 15 -7.85 -9.09 5.35
C ARG A 15 -7.66 -9.12 3.83
N SER A 16 -7.50 -7.96 3.21
CA SER A 16 -7.22 -7.87 1.76
C SER A 16 -5.85 -8.46 1.41
N VAL A 17 -4.85 -8.24 2.26
CA VAL A 17 -3.52 -8.84 2.11
C VAL A 17 -3.59 -10.36 2.21
N ALA A 18 -4.25 -10.88 3.26
CA ALA A 18 -4.41 -12.32 3.46
C ALA A 18 -5.17 -13.00 2.32
N ASP A 19 -6.23 -12.37 1.81
CA ASP A 19 -7.00 -12.87 0.67
C ASP A 19 -6.11 -13.10 -0.57
N ILE A 20 -5.27 -12.13 -0.91
CA ILE A 20 -4.33 -12.26 -2.03
C ILE A 20 -3.30 -13.36 -1.80
N ILE A 21 -2.73 -13.43 -0.60
CA ILE A 21 -1.71 -14.43 -0.26
C ILE A 21 -2.29 -15.84 -0.32
N LEU A 22 -3.45 -16.06 0.27
CA LEU A 22 -4.10 -17.37 0.33
C LEU A 22 -4.60 -17.81 -1.06
N SER A 23 -5.13 -16.89 -1.87
CA SER A 23 -5.56 -17.19 -3.24
C SER A 23 -4.39 -17.50 -4.18
N GLY A 24 -3.22 -16.90 -3.96
CA GLY A 24 -1.99 -17.21 -4.71
C GLY A 24 -1.31 -18.53 -4.32
N GLY A 25 -1.71 -19.14 -3.20
CA GLY A 25 -1.26 -20.47 -2.79
C GLY A 25 0.23 -20.60 -2.44
N VAL A 26 0.98 -19.50 -2.34
CA VAL A 26 2.42 -19.52 -2.04
C VAL A 26 2.68 -19.84 -0.56
N TYR A 27 1.85 -19.29 0.33
CA TYR A 27 1.88 -19.55 1.77
C TYR A 27 0.62 -20.27 2.19
N ARG A 28 0.76 -21.24 3.12
CA ARG A 28 -0.37 -22.02 3.65
C ARG A 28 -0.75 -21.63 5.07
N GLN A 29 0.16 -20.99 5.78
CA GLN A 29 -0.06 -20.55 7.14
C GLN A 29 0.24 -19.07 7.26
N LEU A 30 -0.63 -18.37 7.99
CA LEU A 30 -0.47 -16.96 8.33
C LEU A 30 -0.45 -16.82 9.85
N VAL A 31 0.33 -15.88 10.33
CA VAL A 31 0.26 -15.42 11.72
C VAL A 31 0.09 -13.92 11.69
N PHE A 32 -1.00 -13.43 12.25
CA PHE A 32 -1.21 -12.00 12.40
C PHE A 32 -0.58 -11.51 13.70
N VAL A 33 0.04 -10.35 13.67
CA VAL A 33 0.67 -9.75 14.85
C VAL A 33 0.14 -8.33 15.05
N ASP A 34 -0.54 -8.10 16.16
CA ASP A 34 -1.07 -6.78 16.53
C ASP A 34 -1.07 -6.63 18.04
N GLN A 35 -0.44 -5.58 18.55
CA GLN A 35 -0.36 -5.34 20.00
C GLN A 35 -1.73 -5.20 20.69
N ASN A 36 -2.77 -4.87 19.92
CA ASN A 36 -4.14 -4.73 20.39
C ASN A 36 -4.98 -6.01 20.20
N ALA A 37 -4.36 -7.12 19.83
CA ALA A 37 -5.04 -8.41 19.65
C ALA A 37 -5.85 -8.80 20.90
N ARG A 38 -7.07 -9.31 20.69
CA ARG A 38 -7.89 -9.89 21.74
C ARG A 38 -7.39 -11.28 22.07
N GLU A 39 -7.80 -11.78 23.23
CA GLU A 39 -7.52 -13.16 23.58
C GLU A 39 -8.24 -14.13 22.62
N ASN A 40 -7.50 -15.10 22.09
CA ASN A 40 -7.97 -16.07 21.11
C ASN A 40 -8.56 -15.45 19.81
N GLU A 41 -8.09 -14.27 19.44
CA GLU A 41 -8.52 -13.65 18.18
C GLU A 41 -7.97 -14.42 16.98
N GLU A 42 -8.81 -14.62 15.98
CA GLU A 42 -8.46 -15.26 14.71
C GLU A 42 -8.96 -14.46 13.51
N ILE A 43 -8.22 -14.55 12.41
CA ILE A 43 -8.62 -14.05 11.09
C ILE A 43 -8.50 -15.21 10.11
N TYR A 44 -9.63 -15.63 9.52
CA TYR A 44 -9.69 -16.77 8.58
C TYR A 44 -9.17 -18.09 9.17
N GLY A 45 -9.31 -18.30 10.49
CA GLY A 45 -8.81 -19.47 11.20
C GLY A 45 -7.30 -19.42 11.52
N PHE A 46 -6.64 -18.30 11.29
CA PHE A 46 -5.26 -18.07 11.66
C PHE A 46 -5.16 -17.19 12.91
N PRO A 47 -4.19 -17.46 13.81
CA PRO A 47 -4.08 -16.75 15.08
C PRO A 47 -3.67 -15.30 14.90
N VAL A 48 -4.17 -14.43 15.79
CA VAL A 48 -3.69 -13.06 15.98
C VAL A 48 -2.95 -13.00 17.30
N LEU A 49 -1.64 -12.76 17.25
CA LEU A 49 -0.75 -12.69 18.40
C LEU A 49 -0.44 -11.23 18.76
N ARG A 50 -0.17 -10.95 20.01
CA ARG A 50 0.28 -9.62 20.44
C ARG A 50 1.72 -9.33 20.04
N GLU A 51 2.55 -10.34 19.98
CA GLU A 51 3.96 -10.30 19.60
C GLU A 51 4.40 -11.63 18.97
N TYR A 52 5.43 -11.58 18.15
CA TYR A 52 6.01 -12.74 17.51
C TYR A 52 7.53 -12.58 17.46
N LEU A 53 8.25 -13.53 18.05
CA LEU A 53 9.70 -13.59 18.08
C LEU A 53 10.17 -15.05 17.98
N PRO A 54 11.34 -15.32 17.34
CA PRO A 54 12.19 -14.38 16.60
C PRO A 54 11.63 -14.04 15.22
N LEU A 55 12.03 -12.90 14.66
CA LEU A 55 11.65 -12.48 13.30
C LEU A 55 12.70 -12.99 12.29
N ASP A 56 12.78 -14.31 12.13
CA ASP A 56 13.75 -15.01 11.28
C ASP A 56 13.13 -15.57 9.98
N ARG A 57 11.93 -15.09 9.63
CA ARG A 57 11.15 -15.56 8.49
C ARG A 57 10.41 -14.42 7.78
N PRO A 58 9.87 -14.68 6.57
CA PRO A 58 9.19 -13.65 5.79
C PRO A 58 8.05 -12.97 6.56
N TYR A 59 7.95 -11.66 6.42
CA TYR A 59 6.86 -10.87 6.98
C TYR A 59 6.42 -9.76 6.03
N PHE A 60 5.21 -9.23 6.30
CA PHE A 60 4.63 -8.10 5.60
C PHE A 60 3.91 -7.16 6.57
N PHE A 61 3.97 -5.85 6.30
CA PHE A 61 3.25 -4.85 7.11
C PHE A 61 1.86 -4.60 6.52
N ALA A 62 0.86 -5.34 7.00
CA ALA A 62 -0.54 -5.23 6.59
C ALA A 62 -1.25 -4.05 7.29
N ILE A 63 -0.60 -2.89 7.35
CA ILE A 63 -1.01 -1.67 8.05
C ILE A 63 -1.38 -0.62 7.00
N GLY A 64 -2.65 -0.17 6.98
CA GLY A 64 -3.14 0.79 5.99
C GLY A 64 -2.66 2.23 6.21
N ASP A 65 -2.42 2.64 7.45
CA ASP A 65 -1.91 3.97 7.79
C ASP A 65 -0.42 4.10 7.40
N ASN A 66 -0.10 5.14 6.63
CA ASN A 66 1.22 5.34 6.06
C ASN A 66 2.31 5.52 7.13
N GLU A 67 2.02 6.34 8.14
CA GLU A 67 3.00 6.66 9.17
C GLU A 67 3.17 5.50 10.17
N ALA A 68 2.10 4.79 10.51
CA ALA A 68 2.18 3.59 11.35
C ALA A 68 2.96 2.48 10.63
N ARG A 69 2.75 2.30 9.31
CA ARG A 69 3.49 1.33 8.49
C ARG A 69 4.97 1.70 8.37
N ARG A 70 5.28 3.00 8.19
CA ARG A 70 6.66 3.51 8.20
C ARG A 70 7.35 3.26 9.53
N ARG A 71 6.71 3.61 10.66
CA ARG A 71 7.26 3.37 12.01
C ARG A 71 7.55 1.89 12.24
N LYS A 72 6.64 1.01 11.82
CA LYS A 72 6.85 -0.45 11.96
C LYS A 72 8.04 -0.93 11.14
N LEU A 73 8.25 -0.39 9.93
CA LEU A 73 9.45 -0.70 9.14
C LEU A 73 10.74 -0.25 9.83
N LEU A 74 10.74 0.93 10.44
CA LEU A 74 11.92 1.43 11.17
C LEU A 74 12.21 0.61 12.45
N GLU A 75 11.17 0.09 13.10
CA GLU A 75 11.28 -0.75 14.29
C GLU A 75 11.83 -2.15 13.97
N VAL A 76 11.27 -2.79 12.94
CA VAL A 76 11.54 -4.20 12.61
C VAL A 76 12.69 -4.37 11.62
N GLY A 77 12.91 -3.37 10.75
CA GLY A 77 13.88 -3.44 9.65
C GLY A 77 13.33 -4.10 8.38
N PRO A 78 14.10 -4.15 7.30
CA PRO A 78 13.65 -4.66 6.01
C PRO A 78 14.16 -6.08 5.67
N GLU A 79 14.84 -6.79 6.59
CA GLU A 79 15.63 -7.99 6.26
C GLU A 79 14.77 -9.07 5.60
N TYR A 80 13.67 -9.47 6.24
CA TYR A 80 12.74 -10.49 5.74
C TYR A 80 11.45 -9.90 5.19
N LEU A 81 11.40 -8.58 4.96
CA LEU A 81 10.24 -7.90 4.40
C LEU A 81 10.03 -8.33 2.95
N ILE A 82 8.84 -8.84 2.66
CA ILE A 82 8.43 -9.20 1.30
C ILE A 82 7.45 -8.18 0.74
N SER A 83 7.27 -8.20 -0.59
CA SER A 83 6.15 -7.54 -1.26
C SER A 83 5.04 -8.55 -1.54
N VAL A 84 3.79 -8.08 -1.52
CA VAL A 84 2.60 -8.87 -1.86
C VAL A 84 1.99 -8.28 -3.12
N VAL A 85 2.07 -9.03 -4.21
CA VAL A 85 1.57 -8.62 -5.53
C VAL A 85 0.54 -9.63 -6.00
N SER A 86 -0.66 -9.15 -6.30
CA SER A 86 -1.72 -10.01 -6.83
C SER A 86 -1.37 -10.53 -8.24
N GLU A 87 -1.63 -11.80 -8.49
CA GLU A 87 -1.55 -12.39 -9.84
C GLU A 87 -2.57 -11.77 -10.81
N LYS A 88 -3.59 -11.09 -10.30
CA LYS A 88 -4.60 -10.37 -11.09
C LYS A 88 -4.22 -8.92 -11.39
N ALA A 89 -3.06 -8.46 -10.93
CA ALA A 89 -2.56 -7.14 -11.26
C ALA A 89 -1.77 -7.18 -12.58
N TYR A 90 -1.87 -6.10 -13.35
CA TYR A 90 -1.03 -5.89 -14.53
C TYR A 90 0.16 -5.00 -14.17
N LEU A 91 1.35 -5.45 -14.51
CA LEU A 91 2.59 -4.68 -14.41
C LEU A 91 3.15 -4.50 -15.83
N GLY A 92 3.25 -3.25 -16.26
CA GLY A 92 3.77 -2.87 -17.56
C GLY A 92 5.27 -3.10 -17.71
N ILE A 93 5.77 -2.92 -18.93
CA ILE A 93 7.20 -3.04 -19.25
C ILE A 93 8.00 -2.06 -18.38
N ASN A 94 9.11 -2.52 -17.78
CA ASN A 94 9.99 -1.76 -16.91
C ASN A 94 9.31 -1.21 -15.62
N ALA A 95 8.07 -1.57 -15.33
CA ALA A 95 7.45 -1.20 -14.06
C ALA A 95 8.20 -1.86 -12.89
N SER A 96 8.41 -1.12 -11.81
CA SER A 96 9.17 -1.59 -10.65
C SER A 96 8.52 -1.16 -9.33
N CYS A 97 8.64 -2.04 -8.32
CA CYS A 97 8.20 -1.78 -6.96
C CYS A 97 9.36 -2.03 -5.99
N GLY A 98 9.51 -1.15 -5.01
CA GLY A 98 10.42 -1.34 -3.88
C GLY A 98 9.99 -2.50 -2.97
N LYS A 99 10.80 -2.79 -1.94
CA LYS A 99 10.47 -3.81 -0.93
C LYS A 99 9.23 -3.42 -0.12
N GLY A 100 8.46 -4.41 0.30
CA GLY A 100 7.32 -4.21 1.20
C GLY A 100 6.09 -3.59 0.53
N CYS A 101 6.02 -3.57 -0.80
CA CYS A 101 4.86 -3.06 -1.51
C CYS A 101 3.70 -4.05 -1.50
N PHE A 102 2.48 -3.50 -1.45
CA PHE A 102 1.25 -4.21 -1.73
C PHE A 102 0.70 -3.75 -3.09
N VAL A 103 0.42 -4.69 -3.98
CA VAL A 103 -0.27 -4.44 -5.24
C VAL A 103 -1.53 -5.31 -5.26
N GLY A 104 -2.68 -4.66 -5.13
CA GLY A 104 -3.98 -5.31 -4.98
C GLY A 104 -4.52 -5.93 -6.27
N ASN A 105 -5.67 -6.58 -6.14
CA ASN A 105 -6.37 -7.19 -7.27
C ASN A 105 -6.76 -6.13 -8.31
N PHE A 106 -6.59 -6.46 -9.60
CA PHE A 106 -6.99 -5.63 -10.75
C PHE A 106 -6.31 -4.26 -10.81
N CYS A 107 -5.18 -4.08 -10.14
CA CYS A 107 -4.35 -2.90 -10.35
C CYS A 107 -3.79 -2.89 -11.78
N HIS A 108 -3.71 -1.69 -12.35
CA HIS A 108 -2.95 -1.43 -13.57
C HIS A 108 -1.77 -0.54 -13.22
N ILE A 109 -0.57 -1.06 -13.38
CA ILE A 109 0.68 -0.32 -13.23
C ILE A 109 1.30 -0.22 -14.62
N GLY A 110 1.27 0.97 -15.20
CA GLY A 110 1.69 1.25 -16.56
C GLY A 110 3.18 1.07 -16.80
N PRO A 111 3.64 1.18 -18.06
CA PRO A 111 5.05 1.06 -18.40
C PRO A 111 5.90 2.17 -17.76
N ASP A 112 7.15 1.82 -17.41
CA ASP A 112 8.15 2.71 -16.82
C ASP A 112 7.75 3.35 -15.46
N VAL A 113 6.70 2.82 -14.81
CA VAL A 113 6.28 3.25 -13.46
C VAL A 113 7.30 2.80 -12.42
N ARG A 114 7.61 3.68 -11.47
CA ARG A 114 8.47 3.40 -10.32
C ARG A 114 7.71 3.61 -9.03
N ILE A 115 7.57 2.56 -8.23
CA ILE A 115 6.89 2.61 -6.93
C ILE A 115 7.94 2.41 -5.84
N GLY A 116 8.00 3.36 -4.91
CA GLY A 116 8.89 3.34 -3.75
C GLY A 116 8.56 2.20 -2.77
N ALA A 117 9.43 2.03 -1.79
CA ALA A 117 9.31 0.97 -0.80
C ALA A 117 8.11 1.15 0.14
N ASN A 118 7.59 0.03 0.66
CA ASN A 118 6.53 0.01 1.68
C ASN A 118 5.28 0.80 1.27
N THR A 119 4.97 0.81 -0.04
CA THR A 119 3.85 1.55 -0.65
C THR A 119 2.71 0.58 -0.99
N ILE A 120 1.48 1.05 -0.81
CA ILE A 120 0.25 0.32 -1.12
C ILE A 120 -0.35 0.86 -2.41
N ILE A 121 -0.49 0.02 -3.43
CA ILE A 121 -1.35 0.24 -4.59
C ILE A 121 -2.56 -0.66 -4.40
N ASN A 122 -3.67 -0.07 -3.96
CA ASN A 122 -4.83 -0.83 -3.50
C ASN A 122 -5.70 -1.29 -4.68
N ASN A 123 -6.64 -2.20 -4.43
CA ASN A 123 -7.44 -2.88 -5.43
C ASN A 123 -8.00 -1.93 -6.52
N ALA A 124 -7.88 -2.33 -7.77
CA ALA A 124 -8.34 -1.59 -8.96
C ALA A 124 -7.77 -0.17 -9.12
N ALA A 125 -6.71 0.18 -8.41
CA ALA A 125 -6.01 1.44 -8.65
C ALA A 125 -5.27 1.40 -9.99
N ILE A 126 -5.25 2.54 -10.67
CA ILE A 126 -4.56 2.73 -11.95
C ILE A 126 -3.42 3.72 -11.73
N VAL A 127 -2.21 3.31 -12.08
CA VAL A 127 -1.02 4.16 -12.09
C VAL A 127 -0.48 4.12 -13.51
N GLU A 128 -0.65 5.21 -14.23
CA GLU A 128 -0.33 5.31 -15.66
C GLU A 128 1.17 5.45 -15.92
N HIS A 129 1.55 5.41 -17.20
CA HIS A 129 2.94 5.37 -17.67
C HIS A 129 3.82 6.47 -17.07
N GLU A 130 5.10 6.15 -16.82
CA GLU A 130 6.15 7.08 -16.38
C GLU A 130 5.83 7.80 -15.04
N VAL A 131 4.88 7.28 -14.24
CA VAL A 131 4.58 7.81 -12.91
C VAL A 131 5.66 7.36 -11.92
N ILE A 132 6.04 8.27 -11.04
CA ILE A 132 6.90 8.00 -9.89
C ILE A 132 6.05 8.14 -8.63
N VAL A 133 6.00 7.09 -7.82
CA VAL A 133 5.37 7.10 -6.49
C VAL A 133 6.46 6.86 -5.46
N GLY A 134 6.58 7.73 -4.48
CA GLY A 134 7.55 7.65 -3.39
C GLY A 134 7.30 6.52 -2.41
N ASP A 135 8.06 6.55 -1.33
CA ASP A 135 8.00 5.56 -0.25
C ASP A 135 6.80 5.77 0.67
N HIS A 136 6.34 4.68 1.27
CA HIS A 136 5.29 4.70 2.30
C HIS A 136 3.95 5.31 1.85
N CYS A 137 3.68 5.41 0.56
CA CYS A 137 2.43 5.93 0.02
C CYS A 137 1.30 4.91 0.13
N HIS A 138 0.06 5.40 -0.04
CA HIS A 138 -1.11 4.55 -0.20
C HIS A 138 -2.01 5.13 -1.30
N ILE A 139 -2.02 4.47 -2.44
CA ILE A 139 -2.95 4.77 -3.54
C ILE A 139 -4.19 3.92 -3.29
N GLY A 140 -5.28 4.57 -2.92
CA GLY A 140 -6.53 3.93 -2.47
C GLY A 140 -7.26 3.17 -3.56
N PRO A 141 -8.26 2.35 -3.18
CA PRO A 141 -9.02 1.54 -4.14
C PRO A 141 -9.62 2.40 -5.27
N GLY A 142 -9.44 1.96 -6.52
CA GLY A 142 -9.99 2.62 -7.70
C GLY A 142 -9.46 4.04 -7.95
N ALA A 143 -8.42 4.49 -7.25
CA ALA A 143 -7.80 5.78 -7.54
C ALA A 143 -7.02 5.72 -8.86
N VAL A 144 -6.96 6.85 -9.58
CA VAL A 144 -6.30 6.97 -10.88
C VAL A 144 -5.23 8.04 -10.82
N ILE A 145 -3.99 7.65 -11.08
CA ILE A 145 -2.86 8.56 -11.26
C ILE A 145 -2.50 8.57 -12.73
N SER A 146 -2.77 9.67 -13.42
CA SER A 146 -2.47 9.82 -14.85
C SER A 146 -0.97 9.95 -15.11
N GLY A 147 -0.59 9.83 -16.38
CA GLY A 147 0.81 9.69 -16.79
C GLY A 147 1.74 10.82 -16.34
N ARG A 148 3.00 10.47 -16.10
CA ARG A 148 4.10 11.40 -15.78
C ARG A 148 3.89 12.21 -14.49
N CYS A 149 3.05 11.75 -13.58
CA CYS A 149 2.93 12.34 -12.26
C CYS A 149 4.13 11.97 -11.38
N ASN A 150 4.45 12.85 -10.43
CA ASN A 150 5.44 12.62 -9.39
C ASN A 150 4.78 12.79 -8.02
N ILE A 151 4.60 11.68 -7.32
CA ILE A 151 3.99 11.60 -5.99
C ILE A 151 5.11 11.35 -4.99
N SER A 152 5.38 12.30 -4.11
CA SER A 152 6.42 12.16 -3.09
C SER A 152 6.00 11.20 -1.97
N ASP A 153 6.85 11.04 -0.95
CA ASP A 153 6.65 10.09 0.13
C ASP A 153 5.44 10.40 1.03
N LEU A 154 4.90 9.36 1.67
CA LEU A 154 3.83 9.49 2.66
C LEU A 154 2.54 10.12 2.11
N VAL A 155 2.31 10.08 0.81
CA VAL A 155 1.06 10.56 0.21
C VAL A 155 -0.02 9.48 0.34
N PHE A 156 -1.20 9.90 0.80
CA PHE A 156 -2.42 9.10 0.78
C PHE A 156 -3.36 9.63 -0.30
N VAL A 157 -3.71 8.78 -1.26
CA VAL A 157 -4.71 9.08 -2.29
C VAL A 157 -5.97 8.29 -1.98
N GLY A 158 -7.05 8.98 -1.65
CA GLY A 158 -8.32 8.39 -1.23
C GLY A 158 -9.00 7.57 -2.33
N VAL A 159 -9.94 6.72 -1.93
CA VAL A 159 -10.72 5.86 -2.84
C VAL A 159 -11.33 6.67 -3.99
N GLY A 160 -11.15 6.21 -5.22
CA GLY A 160 -11.72 6.84 -6.42
C GLY A 160 -11.21 8.25 -6.75
N ALA A 161 -10.18 8.74 -6.06
CA ALA A 161 -9.60 10.04 -6.39
C ALA A 161 -8.82 9.98 -7.72
N THR A 162 -8.76 11.10 -8.43
CA THR A 162 -8.09 11.19 -9.73
C THR A 162 -7.03 12.30 -9.71
N VAL A 163 -5.84 12.00 -10.22
CA VAL A 163 -4.76 12.97 -10.40
C VAL A 163 -4.52 13.15 -11.89
N LYS A 164 -4.66 14.40 -12.37
CA LYS A 164 -4.39 14.78 -13.75
C LYS A 164 -2.92 14.49 -14.11
N ASP A 165 -2.64 14.28 -15.39
CA ASP A 165 -1.28 14.10 -15.93
C ASP A 165 -0.31 15.24 -15.58
N TYR A 166 0.98 14.90 -15.49
CA TYR A 166 2.09 15.84 -15.17
C TYR A 166 1.98 16.54 -13.80
N ILE A 167 1.17 16.05 -12.87
CA ILE A 167 1.04 16.65 -11.53
C ILE A 167 2.18 16.20 -10.62
N GLN A 168 2.67 17.15 -9.82
CA GLN A 168 3.60 16.92 -8.73
C GLN A 168 2.88 17.09 -7.39
N ILE A 169 3.03 16.12 -6.49
CA ILE A 169 2.46 16.15 -5.13
C ILE A 169 3.60 15.99 -4.13
N CYS A 170 3.77 16.98 -3.25
CA CYS A 170 4.78 16.93 -2.21
C CYS A 170 4.43 15.88 -1.13
N SER A 171 5.39 15.56 -0.26
CA SER A 171 5.22 14.60 0.82
C SER A 171 4.17 15.02 1.86
N ASN A 172 3.63 14.03 2.60
CA ASN A 172 2.66 14.25 3.68
C ASN A 172 1.35 14.91 3.23
N VAL A 173 0.87 14.55 2.04
CA VAL A 173 -0.41 15.02 1.48
C VAL A 173 -1.44 13.90 1.59
N THR A 174 -2.66 14.28 1.98
CA THR A 174 -3.85 13.44 1.92
C THR A 174 -4.82 13.98 0.87
N ILE A 175 -5.09 13.19 -0.16
CA ILE A 175 -6.15 13.45 -1.13
C ILE A 175 -7.40 12.70 -0.67
N GLY A 176 -8.50 13.43 -0.46
CA GLY A 176 -9.78 12.85 -0.02
C GLY A 176 -10.41 11.95 -1.09
N ALA A 177 -11.34 11.08 -0.65
CA ALA A 177 -12.08 10.20 -1.54
C ALA A 177 -12.79 10.99 -2.65
N GLY A 178 -12.72 10.50 -3.89
CA GLY A 178 -13.35 11.10 -5.07
C GLY A 178 -12.83 12.50 -5.46
N ALA A 179 -11.76 12.98 -4.84
CA ALA A 179 -11.20 14.29 -5.18
C ALA A 179 -10.48 14.25 -6.55
N THR A 180 -10.48 15.38 -7.25
CA THR A 180 -9.82 15.54 -8.56
C THR A 180 -8.69 16.58 -8.46
N VAL A 181 -7.45 16.13 -8.52
CA VAL A 181 -6.26 16.98 -8.48
C VAL A 181 -5.93 17.44 -9.89
N VAL A 182 -5.98 18.74 -10.12
CA VAL A 182 -5.74 19.37 -11.45
C VAL A 182 -4.55 20.33 -11.46
N CYS A 183 -3.93 20.58 -10.30
CA CYS A 183 -2.77 21.44 -10.14
C CYS A 183 -1.76 20.78 -9.20
N ASN A 184 -0.48 21.18 -9.32
CA ASN A 184 0.54 20.73 -8.38
C ASN A 184 0.20 21.06 -6.93
N ILE A 185 0.56 20.17 -6.03
CA ILE A 185 0.41 20.34 -4.58
C ILE A 185 1.81 20.48 -4.00
N THR A 186 2.12 21.68 -3.51
CA THR A 186 3.45 22.04 -3.00
C THR A 186 3.50 22.16 -1.48
N GLU A 187 2.35 22.05 -0.80
CA GLU A 187 2.26 22.15 0.65
C GLU A 187 1.61 20.91 1.23
N PRO A 188 2.14 20.33 2.33
CA PRO A 188 1.49 19.24 3.05
C PRO A 188 0.10 19.62 3.51
N GLY A 189 -0.80 18.63 3.62
CA GLY A 189 -2.15 18.89 4.12
C GLY A 189 -3.19 17.96 3.52
N VAL A 190 -4.47 18.30 3.76
CA VAL A 190 -5.63 17.55 3.30
C VAL A 190 -6.32 18.30 2.18
N TYR A 191 -6.48 17.64 1.04
CA TYR A 191 -7.09 18.21 -0.19
C TYR A 191 -8.31 17.41 -0.58
N VAL A 192 -9.45 18.08 -0.77
CA VAL A 192 -10.73 17.44 -1.09
C VAL A 192 -11.49 18.19 -2.19
N GLY A 193 -12.43 17.50 -2.81
CA GLY A 193 -13.38 18.10 -3.78
C GLY A 193 -12.90 18.01 -5.23
N THR A 194 -13.71 18.53 -6.14
CA THR A 194 -13.48 18.59 -7.59
C THR A 194 -13.74 20.04 -8.08
N PRO A 195 -12.66 20.78 -8.38
CA PRO A 195 -11.25 20.46 -8.21
C PRO A 195 -10.82 20.39 -6.74
N ALA A 196 -9.76 19.62 -6.44
CA ALA A 196 -9.24 19.46 -5.09
C ALA A 196 -8.77 20.80 -4.50
N ARG A 197 -9.15 21.09 -3.24
CA ARG A 197 -8.73 22.28 -2.49
C ARG A 197 -8.26 21.87 -1.10
N ARG A 198 -7.25 22.57 -0.60
CA ARG A 198 -6.73 22.36 0.75
C ARG A 198 -7.78 22.78 1.79
N ILE A 199 -8.03 21.93 2.77
CA ILE A 199 -8.93 22.19 3.88
C ILE A 199 -8.23 22.18 5.25
N LYS A 200 -7.00 21.65 5.31
CA LYS A 200 -6.21 21.54 6.55
C LYS A 200 -4.72 21.53 6.24
#